data_98e0ab8f97f0c56eab4234ca57e0601b
#
_entry.id   98e0ab8f97f0c56eab4234ca57e0601b
#
_cell.length_a   1.000
_cell.length_b   1.000
_cell.length_c   1.000
_cell.angle_alpha   90.00
_cell.angle_beta   90.00
_cell.angle_gamma   90.00
#
_symmetry.space_group_name_H-M   'P 1'
#
loop_
_entity.id
_entity.type
_entity.pdbx_description
1 polymer ?
#
loop_
_entity_poly.entity_id
_entity_poly.type
_entity_poly.pdbx_seq_one_letter_code
_entity_poly.pdbx_strand_id
1 'polypeptide(L)'
;EKIYSELGRIAPYKINSDSQGRKLNIVVAGCVAQAEGKEIIKRQPMVDIVVGPQTYHRLPELLNSLSKTGRRIVDTAFPIENKFDELQKIRNNKNPVAFLSIQEGCDKFCSFCVVHYTRGSEYSRPVKDIILEAKNLITQGAKEICLLGQNVNAYHGEYNNKTLSLDELIYEIANLEDVKRIRYMTSHPADMTEGLIKAHGN
;
A
#
# COMPACT_ATOMS: atom_id res chain seq x y z
N GLU A 1 -8.38 -10.66 15.62
CA GLU A 1 -8.58 -12.13 15.75
C GLU A 1 -8.05 -12.89 14.53
N LYS A 2 -8.42 -12.49 13.30
CA LYS A 2 -8.06 -13.23 12.07
C LYS A 2 -6.55 -13.50 11.92
N ILE A 3 -5.70 -12.50 12.22
CA ILE A 3 -4.24 -12.66 12.12
C ILE A 3 -3.72 -13.75 13.07
N TYR A 4 -4.25 -13.82 14.30
CA TYR A 4 -3.82 -14.81 15.28
C TYR A 4 -4.24 -16.22 14.86
N SER A 5 -5.42 -16.37 14.23
CA SER A 5 -5.87 -17.64 13.67
C SER A 5 -4.94 -18.10 12.53
N GLU A 6 -4.56 -17.19 11.63
CA GLU A 6 -3.63 -17.52 10.54
C GLU A 6 -2.23 -17.88 11.08
N LEU A 7 -1.75 -17.15 12.08
CA LEU A 7 -0.48 -17.48 12.73
C LEU A 7 -0.53 -18.87 13.38
N GLY A 8 -1.66 -19.25 14.02
CA GLY A 8 -1.86 -20.59 14.55
C GLY A 8 -1.77 -21.69 13.46
N ARG A 9 -2.27 -21.41 12.24
CA ARG A 9 -2.17 -22.33 11.10
C ARG A 9 -0.74 -22.47 10.56
N ILE A 10 0.06 -21.41 10.64
CA ILE A 10 1.44 -21.38 10.15
C ILE A 10 2.41 -22.00 11.17
N ALA A 11 2.08 -22.02 12.46
CA ALA A 11 2.93 -22.54 13.54
C ALA A 11 3.52 -23.92 13.26
N PRO A 12 2.75 -24.95 12.84
CA PRO A 12 3.30 -26.27 12.56
C PRO A 12 4.36 -26.26 11.47
N TYR A 13 4.25 -25.39 10.45
CA TYR A 13 5.23 -25.30 9.38
C TYR A 13 6.57 -24.77 9.87
N LYS A 14 6.56 -23.77 10.79
CA LYS A 14 7.79 -23.24 11.40
C LYS A 14 8.46 -24.33 12.24
N ILE A 15 7.71 -25.00 13.10
CA ILE A 15 8.21 -26.08 13.97
C ILE A 15 8.84 -27.20 13.12
N ASN A 16 8.16 -27.63 12.05
CA ASN A 16 8.67 -28.67 11.15
C ASN A 16 9.92 -28.20 10.39
N SER A 17 9.97 -26.95 9.96
CA SER A 17 11.14 -26.37 9.31
C SER A 17 12.35 -26.37 10.24
N ASP A 18 12.17 -25.91 11.47
CA ASP A 18 13.23 -25.86 12.48
C ASP A 18 13.74 -27.26 12.83
N SER A 19 12.86 -28.28 12.94
CA SER A 19 13.25 -29.68 13.18
C SER A 19 14.08 -30.28 12.04
N GLN A 20 13.96 -29.73 10.82
CA GLN A 20 14.73 -30.12 9.65
C GLN A 20 16.00 -29.27 9.44
N GLY A 21 16.37 -28.42 10.41
CA GLY A 21 17.50 -27.51 10.32
C GLY A 21 17.33 -26.37 9.30
N ARG A 22 16.11 -26.16 8.83
CA ARG A 22 15.76 -25.04 7.92
C ARG A 22 15.16 -23.90 8.73
N LYS A 23 15.55 -22.66 8.45
CA LYS A 23 15.04 -21.48 9.15
C LYS A 23 13.87 -20.87 8.37
N LEU A 24 12.65 -21.01 8.89
CA LEU A 24 11.46 -20.33 8.40
C LEU A 24 11.25 -19.02 9.18
N ASN A 25 11.33 -17.87 8.52
CA ASN A 25 11.03 -16.60 9.14
C ASN A 25 9.55 -16.23 8.91
N ILE A 26 8.86 -15.80 9.97
CA ILE A 26 7.48 -15.33 9.91
C ILE A 26 7.49 -13.81 10.04
N VAL A 27 6.95 -13.15 9.01
CA VAL A 27 6.79 -11.69 8.95
C VAL A 27 5.32 -11.34 9.00
N VAL A 28 4.93 -10.49 9.94
CA VAL A 28 3.59 -9.91 10.00
C VAL A 28 3.65 -8.48 9.51
N ALA A 29 2.85 -8.17 8.48
CA ALA A 29 2.88 -6.88 7.81
C ALA A 29 1.47 -6.29 7.67
N GLY A 30 1.37 -4.95 7.60
CA GLY A 30 0.11 -4.25 7.31
C GLY A 30 -0.45 -3.44 8.48
N CYS A 31 -1.71 -2.99 8.31
CA CYS A 31 -2.35 -2.09 9.28
C CYS A 31 -2.49 -2.72 10.68
N VAL A 32 -2.74 -4.03 10.76
CA VAL A 32 -2.79 -4.73 12.06
C VAL A 32 -1.39 -4.78 12.70
N ALA A 33 -0.35 -5.00 11.89
CA ALA A 33 1.04 -4.93 12.35
C ALA A 33 1.37 -3.54 12.91
N GLN A 34 0.93 -2.49 12.22
CA GLN A 34 1.09 -1.09 12.67
C GLN A 34 0.36 -0.84 13.99
N ALA A 35 -0.88 -1.27 14.10
CA ALA A 35 -1.72 -1.00 15.27
C ALA A 35 -1.28 -1.77 16.52
N GLU A 36 -0.90 -3.03 16.37
CA GLU A 36 -0.59 -3.90 17.50
C GLU A 36 0.92 -3.99 17.81
N GLY A 37 1.77 -3.81 16.81
CA GLY A 37 3.22 -3.72 16.98
C GLY A 37 3.81 -4.84 17.85
N LYS A 38 4.42 -4.44 18.98
CA LYS A 38 5.08 -5.37 19.92
C LYS A 38 4.14 -6.40 20.55
N GLU A 39 2.84 -6.13 20.62
CA GLU A 39 1.86 -7.05 21.20
C GLU A 39 1.75 -8.34 20.37
N ILE A 40 1.95 -8.25 19.04
CA ILE A 40 1.97 -9.43 18.17
C ILE A 40 3.08 -10.39 18.57
N ILE A 41 4.30 -9.90 18.77
CA ILE A 41 5.44 -10.75 19.18
C ILE A 41 5.23 -11.34 20.57
N LYS A 42 4.61 -10.56 21.48
CA LYS A 42 4.32 -11.02 22.83
C LYS A 42 3.32 -12.17 22.84
N ARG A 43 2.24 -12.06 22.06
CA ARG A 43 1.20 -13.11 21.96
C ARG A 43 1.61 -14.30 21.09
N GLN A 44 2.44 -14.03 20.07
CA GLN A 44 2.89 -15.04 19.11
C GLN A 44 4.42 -15.02 19.02
N PRO A 45 5.11 -15.71 19.94
CA PRO A 45 6.58 -15.71 20.01
C PRO A 45 7.27 -16.29 18.76
N MET A 46 6.55 -16.94 17.87
CA MET A 46 7.06 -17.48 16.62
C MET A 46 7.22 -16.42 15.51
N VAL A 47 6.64 -15.22 15.68
CA VAL A 47 6.80 -14.12 14.73
C VAL A 47 8.18 -13.50 14.90
N ASP A 48 8.89 -13.36 13.79
CA ASP A 48 10.26 -12.84 13.76
C ASP A 48 10.31 -11.34 13.46
N ILE A 49 9.43 -10.85 12.55
CA ILE A 49 9.37 -9.44 12.17
C ILE A 49 7.91 -8.97 12.16
N VAL A 50 7.69 -7.79 12.70
CA VAL A 50 6.44 -7.03 12.58
C VAL A 50 6.76 -5.72 11.87
N VAL A 51 6.11 -5.45 10.73
CA VAL A 51 6.40 -4.29 9.90
C VAL A 51 5.13 -3.53 9.53
N GLY A 52 5.14 -2.22 9.78
CA GLY A 52 4.03 -1.34 9.41
C GLY A 52 4.00 -1.02 7.91
N PRO A 53 2.88 -0.47 7.40
CA PRO A 53 2.74 -0.16 5.97
C PRO A 53 3.77 0.85 5.47
N GLN A 54 4.24 1.74 6.33
CA GLN A 54 5.16 2.80 5.95
C GLN A 54 6.62 2.35 5.84
N THR A 55 6.94 1.15 6.35
CA THR A 55 8.30 0.62 6.40
C THR A 55 8.51 -0.63 5.57
N TYR A 56 7.59 -0.97 4.64
CA TYR A 56 7.71 -2.14 3.76
C TYR A 56 8.99 -2.17 2.93
N HIS A 57 9.46 -1.03 2.46
CA HIS A 57 10.69 -0.90 1.67
C HIS A 57 11.92 -1.37 2.46
N ARG A 58 11.90 -1.31 3.79
CA ARG A 58 12.99 -1.75 4.68
C ARG A 58 13.01 -3.26 4.93
N LEU A 59 12.03 -4.02 4.45
CA LEU A 59 11.94 -5.45 4.74
C LEU A 59 13.20 -6.26 4.38
N PRO A 60 13.90 -6.02 3.26
CA PRO A 60 15.18 -6.69 2.97
C PRO A 60 16.25 -6.46 4.04
N GLU A 61 16.36 -5.23 4.55
CA GLU A 61 17.31 -4.86 5.60
C GLU A 61 16.93 -5.51 6.94
N LEU A 62 15.65 -5.54 7.27
CA LEU A 62 15.14 -6.17 8.49
C LEU A 62 15.40 -7.68 8.47
N LEU A 63 15.20 -8.35 7.34
CA LEU A 63 15.53 -9.77 7.16
C LEU A 63 17.03 -10.02 7.32
N ASN A 64 17.87 -9.18 6.75
CA ASN A 64 19.33 -9.27 6.90
C ASN A 64 19.76 -9.06 8.37
N SER A 65 19.18 -8.07 9.05
CA SER A 65 19.41 -7.83 10.48
C SER A 65 18.98 -9.02 11.34
N LEU A 66 17.78 -9.57 11.06
CA LEU A 66 17.29 -10.76 11.74
C LEU A 66 18.25 -11.95 11.57
N SER A 67 18.78 -12.17 10.35
CA SER A 67 19.70 -13.28 10.07
C SER A 67 21.01 -13.15 10.82
N LYS A 68 21.52 -11.91 10.99
CA LYS A 68 22.79 -11.63 11.70
C LYS A 68 22.66 -11.69 13.22
N THR A 69 21.55 -11.17 13.75
CA THR A 69 21.39 -10.95 15.19
C THR A 69 20.54 -12.01 15.88
N GLY A 70 19.68 -12.71 15.13
CA GLY A 70 18.67 -13.62 15.67
C GLY A 70 17.58 -12.92 16.50
N ARG A 71 17.60 -11.59 16.59
CA ARG A 71 16.65 -10.81 17.40
C ARG A 71 15.42 -10.45 16.61
N ARG A 72 14.25 -10.64 17.22
CA ARG A 72 12.96 -10.23 16.64
C ARG A 72 12.91 -8.72 16.48
N ILE A 73 12.25 -8.27 15.41
CA ILE A 73 12.22 -6.86 15.02
C ILE A 73 10.78 -6.38 14.91
N VAL A 74 10.52 -5.18 15.43
CA VAL A 74 9.26 -4.44 15.22
C VAL A 74 9.63 -3.10 14.62
N ASP A 75 9.18 -2.85 13.39
CA ASP A 75 9.33 -1.57 12.71
C ASP A 75 7.94 -1.05 12.29
N THR A 76 7.39 -0.19 13.13
CA THR A 76 6.11 0.50 12.95
C THR A 76 6.32 2.02 12.94
N ALA A 77 7.52 2.47 12.57
CA ALA A 77 7.81 3.88 12.44
C ALA A 77 7.03 4.53 11.28
N PHE A 78 6.88 5.86 11.37
CA PHE A 78 6.47 6.71 10.27
C PHE A 78 7.71 7.47 9.79
N PRO A 79 8.47 6.92 8.84
CA PRO A 79 9.66 7.56 8.32
C PRO A 79 9.31 8.85 7.58
N ILE A 80 10.26 9.77 7.51
CA ILE A 80 10.11 11.02 6.75
C ILE A 80 10.20 10.72 5.24
N GLU A 81 11.01 9.71 4.87
CA GLU A 81 11.18 9.29 3.50
C GLU A 81 9.88 8.70 2.95
N ASN A 82 9.57 9.10 1.72
CA ASN A 82 8.38 8.58 1.06
C ASN A 82 8.65 7.16 0.54
N LYS A 83 7.92 6.18 1.03
CA LYS A 83 8.06 4.79 0.59
C LYS A 83 7.85 4.58 -0.91
N PHE A 84 7.08 5.44 -1.58
CA PHE A 84 6.84 5.34 -3.02
C PHE A 84 8.10 5.62 -3.85
N ASP A 85 9.05 6.38 -3.30
CA ASP A 85 10.32 6.64 -3.96
C ASP A 85 11.26 5.43 -3.87
N GLU A 86 11.14 4.65 -2.78
CA GLU A 86 11.97 3.49 -2.49
C GLU A 86 11.41 2.17 -3.05
N LEU A 87 10.10 2.10 -3.31
CA LEU A 87 9.50 0.90 -3.90
C LEU A 87 9.83 0.81 -5.39
N GLN A 88 10.21 -0.40 -5.84
CA GLN A 88 10.48 -0.64 -7.25
C GLN A 88 9.27 -0.28 -8.11
N LYS A 89 9.48 0.66 -9.05
CA LYS A 89 8.46 1.15 -10.00
C LYS A 89 8.14 0.13 -11.11
N ILE A 90 8.94 -0.94 -11.23
CA ILE A 90 8.78 -1.97 -12.26
C ILE A 90 8.00 -3.15 -11.67
N ARG A 91 6.77 -3.28 -12.07
CA ARG A 91 5.94 -4.47 -11.78
C ARG A 91 5.82 -5.31 -13.03
N ASN A 92 6.11 -6.60 -12.94
CA ASN A 92 5.83 -7.54 -14.03
C ASN A 92 4.33 -7.86 -14.01
N ASN A 93 3.52 -7.04 -14.67
CA ASN A 93 2.08 -7.22 -14.74
C ASN A 93 1.68 -7.81 -16.09
N LYS A 94 1.29 -9.07 -16.12
CA LYS A 94 0.74 -9.73 -17.32
C LYS A 94 -0.78 -9.75 -17.35
N ASN A 95 -1.45 -9.12 -16.37
CA ASN A 95 -2.90 -9.09 -16.27
C ASN A 95 -3.47 -7.88 -17.02
N PRO A 96 -4.64 -8.00 -17.62
CA PRO A 96 -5.34 -6.88 -18.27
C PRO A 96 -5.81 -5.82 -17.26
N VAL A 97 -5.82 -6.13 -15.96
CA VAL A 97 -6.17 -5.21 -14.86
C VAL A 97 -4.94 -4.93 -14.03
N ALA A 98 -4.64 -3.66 -13.82
CA ALA A 98 -3.56 -3.20 -12.96
C ALA A 98 -4.07 -2.31 -11.81
N PHE A 99 -3.45 -2.45 -10.65
CA PHE A 99 -3.70 -1.62 -9.49
C PHE A 99 -2.62 -0.55 -9.37
N LEU A 100 -3.03 0.69 -9.23
CA LEU A 100 -2.16 1.86 -9.16
C LEU A 100 -2.48 2.68 -7.92
N SER A 101 -1.59 2.66 -6.93
CA SER A 101 -1.74 3.48 -5.73
C SER A 101 -1.43 4.93 -6.06
N ILE A 102 -2.40 5.82 -5.85
CA ILE A 102 -2.28 7.25 -6.12
C ILE A 102 -2.25 8.09 -4.85
N GLN A 103 -2.76 7.53 -3.75
CA GLN A 103 -2.91 8.23 -2.49
C GLN A 103 -2.75 7.26 -1.32
N GLU A 104 -2.25 7.74 -0.19
CA GLU A 104 -2.19 7.00 1.06
C GLU A 104 -2.49 7.89 2.26
N GLY A 105 -2.94 7.27 3.37
CA GLY A 105 -3.39 8.01 4.54
C GLY A 105 -4.76 8.65 4.36
N CYS A 106 -5.27 9.30 5.40
CA CYS A 106 -6.55 9.99 5.33
C CYS A 106 -6.72 10.92 6.54
N ASP A 107 -7.09 12.18 6.27
CA ASP A 107 -7.29 13.22 7.28
C ASP A 107 -8.78 13.46 7.61
N LYS A 108 -9.68 12.51 7.34
CA LYS A 108 -11.12 12.65 7.65
C LYS A 108 -11.47 12.40 9.11
N PHE A 109 -10.64 11.68 9.85
CA PHE A 109 -10.84 11.39 11.28
C PHE A 109 -12.24 10.85 11.64
N CYS A 110 -12.82 10.02 10.78
CA CYS A 110 -14.12 9.39 11.06
C CYS A 110 -14.05 8.59 12.37
N SER A 111 -15.08 8.69 13.21
CA SER A 111 -15.09 8.18 14.58
C SER A 111 -14.80 6.67 14.73
N PHE A 112 -15.09 5.87 13.71
CA PHE A 112 -14.86 4.43 13.68
C PHE A 112 -13.55 4.03 12.97
N CYS A 113 -12.85 4.99 12.35
CA CYS A 113 -11.78 4.69 11.41
C CYS A 113 -10.39 4.73 12.06
N VAL A 114 -9.60 3.70 11.82
CA VAL A 114 -8.23 3.57 12.35
C VAL A 114 -7.16 4.00 11.34
N VAL A 115 -7.54 4.44 10.14
CA VAL A 115 -6.61 4.70 9.03
C VAL A 115 -5.54 5.73 9.39
N HIS A 116 -5.89 6.84 9.99
CA HIS A 116 -4.92 7.87 10.38
C HIS A 116 -3.88 7.38 11.39
N TYR A 117 -4.21 6.39 12.25
CA TYR A 117 -3.22 5.76 13.14
C TYR A 117 -2.35 4.71 12.46
N THR A 118 -2.85 4.09 11.39
CA THR A 118 -2.15 2.98 10.75
C THR A 118 -1.47 3.34 9.44
N ARG A 119 -1.95 4.38 8.77
CA ARG A 119 -1.42 4.87 7.48
C ARG A 119 -0.85 6.29 7.57
N GLY A 120 -1.18 7.02 8.62
CA GLY A 120 -0.77 8.41 8.80
C GLY A 120 -1.64 9.40 8.05
N SER A 121 -1.14 10.64 7.97
CA SER A 121 -1.75 11.74 7.22
C SER A 121 -1.88 11.42 5.75
N GLU A 122 -2.79 12.13 5.10
CA GLU A 122 -2.99 12.00 3.67
C GLU A 122 -1.74 12.44 2.89
N TYR A 123 -1.37 11.61 1.92
CA TYR A 123 -0.33 11.88 0.95
C TYR A 123 -0.83 11.53 -0.44
N SER A 124 -0.94 12.53 -1.30
CA SER A 124 -1.25 12.36 -2.72
C SER A 124 0.02 12.34 -3.55
N ARG A 125 0.22 11.27 -4.32
CA ARG A 125 1.42 11.12 -5.15
C ARG A 125 1.44 12.15 -6.28
N PRO A 126 2.63 12.65 -6.70
CA PRO A 126 2.77 13.53 -7.85
C PRO A 126 2.19 12.90 -9.13
N VAL A 127 1.47 13.69 -9.92
CA VAL A 127 0.83 13.24 -11.16
C VAL A 127 1.84 12.64 -12.13
N LYS A 128 3.04 13.21 -12.24
CA LYS A 128 4.10 12.69 -13.13
C LYS A 128 4.46 11.25 -12.84
N ASP A 129 4.59 10.89 -11.55
CA ASP A 129 4.97 9.54 -11.14
C ASP A 129 3.84 8.55 -11.42
N ILE A 130 2.58 8.98 -11.19
CA ILE A 130 1.39 8.18 -11.49
C ILE A 130 1.28 7.90 -12.99
N ILE A 131 1.44 8.93 -13.83
CA ILE A 131 1.37 8.79 -15.29
C ILE A 131 2.51 7.91 -15.82
N LEU A 132 3.71 8.04 -15.27
CA LEU A 132 4.84 7.19 -15.65
C LEU A 132 4.56 5.72 -15.29
N GLU A 133 4.05 5.44 -14.09
CA GLU A 133 3.70 4.09 -13.67
C GLU A 133 2.53 3.54 -14.49
N ALA A 134 1.50 4.34 -14.79
CA ALA A 134 0.38 3.96 -15.64
C ALA A 134 0.85 3.55 -17.04
N LYS A 135 1.72 4.34 -17.68
CA LYS A 135 2.32 4.00 -18.98
C LYS A 135 3.07 2.67 -18.94
N ASN A 136 3.87 2.44 -17.90
CA ASN A 136 4.58 1.17 -17.72
C ASN A 136 3.63 -0.02 -17.61
N LEU A 137 2.54 0.12 -16.84
CA LEU A 137 1.52 -0.92 -16.68
C LEU A 137 0.80 -1.23 -18.01
N ILE A 138 0.47 -0.19 -18.77
CA ILE A 138 -0.16 -0.31 -20.09
C ILE A 138 0.80 -1.03 -21.08
N THR A 139 2.06 -0.65 -21.12
CA THR A 139 3.08 -1.29 -21.97
C THR A 139 3.23 -2.78 -21.65
N GLN A 140 2.98 -3.18 -20.40
CA GLN A 140 2.98 -4.58 -19.97
C GLN A 140 1.66 -5.32 -20.27
N GLY A 141 0.67 -4.66 -20.89
CA GLY A 141 -0.58 -5.25 -21.34
C GLY A 141 -1.81 -4.91 -20.50
N ALA A 142 -1.72 -4.03 -19.51
CA ALA A 142 -2.89 -3.57 -18.77
C ALA A 142 -3.82 -2.76 -19.68
N LYS A 143 -5.11 -3.04 -19.62
CA LYS A 143 -6.19 -2.32 -20.32
C LYS A 143 -7.12 -1.61 -19.33
N GLU A 144 -7.10 -2.04 -18.08
CA GLU A 144 -7.85 -1.44 -16.98
C GLU A 144 -6.89 -0.99 -15.89
N ILE A 145 -7.01 0.26 -15.44
CA ILE A 145 -6.27 0.83 -14.32
C ILE A 145 -7.25 1.06 -13.17
N CYS A 146 -6.97 0.43 -12.02
CA CYS A 146 -7.72 0.64 -10.79
C CYS A 146 -6.91 1.52 -9.83
N LEU A 147 -7.37 2.75 -9.61
CA LEU A 147 -6.73 3.73 -8.73
C LEU A 147 -7.03 3.38 -7.27
N LEU A 148 -6.00 3.32 -6.45
CA LEU A 148 -6.09 2.93 -5.05
C LEU A 148 -5.60 4.04 -4.11
N GLY A 149 -6.27 4.12 -2.97
CA GLY A 149 -5.92 4.96 -1.83
C GLY A 149 -6.76 4.61 -0.61
N GLN A 150 -6.78 5.45 0.41
CA GLN A 150 -7.67 5.30 1.56
C GLN A 150 -8.89 6.23 1.47
N ASN A 151 -8.76 7.33 0.73
CA ASN A 151 -9.83 8.25 0.39
C ASN A 151 -9.54 8.86 -1.00
N VAL A 152 -9.69 8.05 -2.04
CA VAL A 152 -9.18 8.34 -3.39
C VAL A 152 -9.79 9.62 -3.98
N ASN A 153 -11.05 9.93 -3.67
CA ASN A 153 -11.69 11.13 -4.20
C ASN A 153 -11.24 12.46 -3.54
N ALA A 154 -10.43 12.39 -2.47
CA ALA A 154 -9.71 13.55 -1.93
C ALA A 154 -8.34 13.78 -2.61
N TYR A 155 -7.96 12.99 -3.62
CA TYR A 155 -6.69 13.14 -4.31
C TYR A 155 -6.44 14.59 -4.76
N HIS A 156 -5.22 15.09 -4.50
CA HIS A 156 -4.76 16.43 -4.84
C HIS A 156 -3.25 16.44 -5.14
N GLY A 157 -2.86 15.72 -6.20
CA GLY A 157 -1.46 15.55 -6.56
C GLY A 157 -0.85 16.76 -7.27
N GLU A 158 0.43 17.00 -7.01
CA GLU A 158 1.17 18.09 -7.66
C GLU A 158 1.45 17.79 -9.15
N TYR A 159 1.25 18.81 -9.99
CA TYR A 159 1.55 18.77 -11.43
C TYR A 159 1.89 20.15 -11.98
N ASN A 160 3.14 20.38 -12.40
CA ASN A 160 3.59 21.62 -13.04
C ASN A 160 3.20 22.89 -12.23
N ASN A 161 3.52 22.92 -10.95
CA ASN A 161 3.19 24.00 -10.02
C ASN A 161 1.68 24.25 -9.80
N LYS A 162 0.84 23.27 -10.13
CA LYS A 162 -0.60 23.23 -9.83
C LYS A 162 -0.91 21.96 -9.09
N THR A 163 -2.08 21.90 -8.49
CA THR A 163 -2.63 20.69 -7.89
C THR A 163 -3.77 20.18 -8.75
N LEU A 164 -3.74 18.91 -9.12
CA LEU A 164 -4.82 18.25 -9.84
C LEU A 164 -5.70 17.46 -8.87
N SER A 165 -7.00 17.58 -9.06
CA SER A 165 -8.02 16.74 -8.41
C SER A 165 -8.12 15.34 -9.05
N LEU A 166 -8.92 14.45 -8.44
CA LEU A 166 -9.08 13.09 -8.98
C LEU A 166 -9.68 13.09 -10.38
N ASP A 167 -10.68 13.91 -10.66
CA ASP A 167 -11.29 13.99 -11.99
C ASP A 167 -10.30 14.46 -13.04
N GLU A 168 -9.47 15.45 -12.75
CA GLU A 168 -8.40 15.91 -13.63
C GLU A 168 -7.36 14.81 -13.87
N LEU A 169 -6.96 14.07 -12.83
CA LEU A 169 -6.06 12.92 -12.97
C LEU A 169 -6.69 11.81 -13.83
N ILE A 170 -7.99 11.55 -13.68
CA ILE A 170 -8.70 10.57 -14.50
C ILE A 170 -8.62 10.96 -15.99
N TYR A 171 -8.82 12.24 -16.34
CA TYR A 171 -8.67 12.71 -17.72
C TYR A 171 -7.24 12.54 -18.24
N GLU A 172 -6.22 12.84 -17.44
CA GLU A 172 -4.83 12.61 -17.83
C GLU A 172 -4.53 11.13 -18.11
N ILE A 173 -5.06 10.21 -17.30
CA ILE A 173 -4.89 8.77 -17.50
C ILE A 173 -5.72 8.29 -18.71
N ALA A 174 -6.93 8.83 -18.91
CA ALA A 174 -7.80 8.46 -20.02
C ALA A 174 -7.21 8.83 -21.40
N ASN A 175 -6.38 9.88 -21.43
CA ASN A 175 -5.66 10.30 -22.64
C ASN A 175 -4.48 9.37 -23.02
N LEU A 176 -4.13 8.39 -22.18
CA LEU A 176 -3.11 7.41 -22.51
C LEU A 176 -3.65 6.40 -23.52
N GLU A 177 -2.88 6.11 -24.56
CA GLU A 177 -3.23 5.08 -25.53
C GLU A 177 -3.44 3.73 -24.84
N ASP A 178 -4.41 2.96 -25.33
CA ASP A 178 -4.72 1.61 -24.85
C ASP A 178 -5.42 1.47 -23.50
N VAL A 179 -5.66 2.52 -22.73
CA VAL A 179 -6.54 2.46 -21.55
C VAL A 179 -7.99 2.30 -22.02
N LYS A 180 -8.67 1.26 -21.54
CA LYS A 180 -10.06 0.95 -21.89
C LYS A 180 -11.01 1.19 -20.72
N ARG A 181 -10.47 1.17 -19.49
CA ARG A 181 -11.27 1.40 -18.28
C ARG A 181 -10.41 1.97 -17.17
N ILE A 182 -10.96 2.95 -16.48
CA ILE A 182 -10.41 3.46 -15.23
C ILE A 182 -11.43 3.18 -14.14
N ARG A 183 -10.99 2.66 -13.02
CA ARG A 183 -11.78 2.52 -11.79
C ARG A 183 -11.03 3.12 -10.61
N TYR A 184 -11.74 3.46 -9.58
CA TYR A 184 -11.15 3.83 -8.30
C TYR A 184 -11.93 3.21 -7.15
N MET A 185 -11.31 3.10 -5.99
CA MET A 185 -11.89 2.45 -4.81
C MET A 185 -11.64 3.32 -3.57
N THR A 186 -12.54 3.20 -2.59
CA THR A 186 -12.46 3.93 -1.32
C THR A 186 -12.68 5.43 -1.46
N SER A 187 -13.92 5.85 -1.29
CA SER A 187 -14.35 7.25 -1.42
C SER A 187 -15.05 7.72 -0.16
N HIS A 188 -14.88 8.98 0.17
CA HIS A 188 -15.66 9.65 1.21
C HIS A 188 -16.73 10.55 0.57
N PRO A 189 -18.01 10.50 1.02
CA PRO A 189 -19.08 11.27 0.39
C PRO A 189 -18.84 12.77 0.33
N ALA A 190 -18.18 13.33 1.35
CA ALA A 190 -17.90 14.78 1.41
C ALA A 190 -16.90 15.26 0.34
N ASP A 191 -16.15 14.34 -0.30
CA ASP A 191 -15.17 14.69 -1.33
C ASP A 191 -15.67 14.36 -2.75
N MET A 192 -16.96 14.06 -2.91
CA MET A 192 -17.58 13.87 -4.22
C MET A 192 -17.85 15.25 -4.84
N THR A 193 -17.05 15.60 -5.84
CA THR A 193 -17.16 16.87 -6.57
C THR A 193 -18.04 16.76 -7.82
N GLU A 194 -18.58 17.87 -8.31
CA GLU A 194 -19.30 17.90 -9.59
C GLU A 194 -18.40 17.47 -10.77
N GLY A 195 -17.11 17.83 -10.73
CA GLY A 195 -16.13 17.41 -11.74
C GLY A 195 -16.02 15.89 -11.79
N LEU A 196 -15.92 15.25 -10.62
CA LEU A 196 -15.84 13.79 -10.53
C LEU A 196 -17.13 13.10 -10.99
N ILE A 197 -18.31 13.68 -10.66
CA ILE A 197 -19.61 13.17 -11.16
C ILE A 197 -19.64 13.22 -12.69
N LYS A 198 -19.23 14.33 -13.28
CA LYS A 198 -19.18 14.51 -14.75
C LYS A 198 -18.19 13.53 -15.41
N ALA A 199 -17.05 13.26 -14.77
CA ALA A 199 -16.07 12.33 -15.31
C ALA A 199 -16.59 10.87 -15.47
N HIS A 200 -17.67 10.49 -14.76
CA HIS A 200 -18.31 9.18 -14.93
C HIS A 200 -19.23 9.10 -16.18
N GLY A 201 -19.60 10.21 -16.76
CA GLY A 201 -20.51 10.28 -17.90
C GLY A 201 -19.81 10.40 -19.26
N ASN A 202 -18.49 10.42 -19.29
CA ASN A 202 -17.70 10.60 -20.51
C ASN A 202 -17.06 9.30 -21.00
#